data_04c3e915526e461562e636043fbf9815
#
_entry.id   04c3e915526e461562e636043fbf9815
#
_cell.length_a   1.000
_cell.length_b   1.000
_cell.length_c   1.000
_cell.angle_alpha   90.00
_cell.angle_beta   90.00
_cell.angle_gamma   90.00
#
_symmetry.space_group_name_H-M   'P 1'
#
loop_
_entity.id
_entity.type
_entity.pdbx_description
1 polymer ?
#
loop_
_entity_poly.entity_id
_entity_poly.type
_entity_poly.pdbx_seq_one_letter_code
_entity_poly.pdbx_strand_id
1 'polypeptide(L)'
;MGEGILGREDMPTLIENPTIIQAAGTTPKKIREYAGRVNSGHTQVSVAHMTSPEGWEEPGQRPEFEEITVVLRGMLRVEHEGGVLDVREGQMVVAKAGEWIRYRTPEPGGADYIAVCVPAFSPATVHRDVDSP
;
A
#
# COMPACT_ATOMS: atom_id res chain seq x y z
N MET A 1 27.75 -17.57 23.90
CA MET A 1 26.59 -17.41 24.28
C MET A 1 25.61 -17.25 23.17
N GLY A 2 24.73 -17.93 23.30
CA GLY A 2 23.74 -17.72 22.31
C GLY A 2 23.34 -16.30 22.26
N GLU A 3 24.15 -15.49 22.88
CA GLU A 3 23.80 -14.12 22.91
C GLU A 3 23.61 -13.60 21.52
N GLY A 4 24.29 -14.16 20.58
CA GLY A 4 24.08 -13.70 19.21
C GLY A 4 22.64 -13.80 18.81
N ILE A 5 21.98 -14.89 19.19
CA ILE A 5 20.59 -15.08 18.81
C ILE A 5 19.68 -14.22 19.66
N LEU A 6 19.86 -14.25 20.96
CA LEU A 6 19.00 -13.45 21.84
C LEU A 6 19.17 -11.98 21.56
N GLY A 7 20.41 -11.53 21.37
CA GLY A 7 20.67 -10.14 21.09
C GLY A 7 20.01 -9.70 19.81
N ARG A 8 20.04 -10.56 18.78
CA ARG A 8 19.42 -10.19 17.52
C ARG A 8 17.93 -10.04 17.63
N GLU A 9 17.27 -10.91 18.39
CA GLU A 9 15.82 -10.82 18.55
C GLU A 9 15.42 -9.56 19.28
N ASP A 10 16.28 -9.09 20.17
CA ASP A 10 15.99 -7.90 20.95
C ASP A 10 16.49 -6.62 20.30
N MET A 11 17.26 -6.74 19.23
CA MET A 11 17.83 -5.57 18.57
C MET A 11 16.88 -5.02 17.51
N PRO A 12 16.79 -3.70 17.39
CA PRO A 12 16.07 -3.12 16.26
C PRO A 12 16.74 -3.52 14.96
N THR A 13 15.94 -3.64 13.92
CA THR A 13 16.44 -3.97 12.60
C THR A 13 16.32 -2.77 11.70
N LEU A 14 17.42 -2.40 11.05
CA LEU A 14 17.42 -1.31 10.09
C LEU A 14 17.15 -1.86 8.69
N ILE A 15 16.13 -1.33 8.03
CA ILE A 15 15.88 -1.61 6.62
C ILE A 15 16.44 -0.43 5.84
N GLU A 16 17.61 -0.62 5.26
CA GLU A 16 18.32 0.48 4.60
C GLU A 16 17.69 0.89 3.28
N ASN A 17 17.11 -0.08 2.58
CA ASN A 17 16.53 0.18 1.26
C ASN A 17 15.21 -0.57 1.10
N PRO A 18 14.24 0.06 0.43
CA PRO A 18 13.00 -0.66 0.12
C PRO A 18 13.23 -1.61 -1.05
N THR A 19 12.28 -2.52 -1.24
CA THR A 19 12.22 -3.35 -2.44
C THR A 19 11.18 -2.73 -3.36
N ILE A 20 11.53 -2.56 -4.62
CA ILE A 20 10.60 -2.01 -5.60
C ILE A 20 9.65 -3.11 -6.04
N ILE A 21 8.36 -2.86 -5.88
CA ILE A 21 7.30 -3.81 -6.25
C ILE A 21 6.63 -3.30 -7.51
N GLN A 22 6.31 -4.20 -8.43
CA GLN A 22 5.60 -3.82 -9.63
C GLN A 22 4.17 -3.45 -9.30
N ALA A 23 3.72 -2.29 -9.78
CA ALA A 23 2.41 -1.77 -9.48
C ALA A 23 1.40 -2.18 -10.54
N ALA A 24 0.12 -2.26 -10.12
CA ALA A 24 -1.00 -2.36 -11.04
C ALA A 24 -1.43 -0.95 -11.45
N GLY A 25 -2.16 -0.85 -12.56
CA GLY A 25 -2.74 0.43 -12.97
C GLY A 25 -2.29 0.86 -14.34
N THR A 26 -2.86 1.97 -14.81
CA THR A 26 -2.75 2.40 -16.19
C THR A 26 -1.53 3.28 -16.48
N THR A 27 -0.98 3.93 -15.46
CA THR A 27 0.25 4.70 -15.60
C THR A 27 1.24 4.20 -14.57
N PRO A 28 2.55 4.37 -14.82
CA PRO A 28 3.55 3.84 -13.89
C PRO A 28 3.45 4.52 -12.53
N LYS A 29 3.46 3.69 -11.49
CA LYS A 29 3.50 4.16 -10.12
C LYS A 29 4.65 3.45 -9.43
N LYS A 30 5.28 4.11 -8.47
CA LYS A 30 6.35 3.50 -7.70
C LYS A 30 5.83 2.96 -6.39
N ILE A 31 6.15 1.69 -6.11
CA ILE A 31 5.87 1.07 -4.81
C ILE A 31 7.20 0.67 -4.21
N ARG A 32 7.49 1.23 -3.04
CA ARG A 32 8.71 0.92 -2.29
C ARG A 32 8.29 0.22 -1.00
N GLU A 33 8.43 -1.10 -0.98
CA GLU A 33 8.08 -1.88 0.20
C GLU A 33 9.24 -1.87 1.17
N TYR A 34 9.01 -1.37 2.38
CA TYR A 34 10.01 -1.40 3.45
C TYR A 34 9.81 -2.61 4.35
N ALA A 35 8.57 -2.90 4.74
CA ALA A 35 8.24 -4.10 5.50
C ALA A 35 7.20 -4.87 4.74
N GLY A 36 7.33 -6.19 4.72
CA GLY A 36 6.37 -7.03 4.02
C GLY A 36 7.02 -8.32 3.55
N ARG A 37 6.26 -9.07 2.76
CA ARG A 37 6.66 -10.42 2.38
C ARG A 37 7.90 -10.46 1.50
N VAL A 38 8.14 -9.43 0.73
CA VAL A 38 9.24 -9.40 -0.23
C VAL A 38 10.53 -8.86 0.39
N ASN A 39 10.47 -7.71 1.06
CA ASN A 39 11.68 -7.10 1.61
C ASN A 39 12.12 -7.76 2.91
N SER A 40 11.30 -7.66 3.94
CA SER A 40 11.70 -8.05 5.30
C SER A 40 11.21 -9.41 5.73
N GLY A 41 10.30 -10.03 4.95
CA GLY A 41 9.73 -11.32 5.31
C GLY A 41 8.57 -11.24 6.29
N HIS A 42 8.06 -10.05 6.57
CA HIS A 42 6.90 -9.91 7.45
C HIS A 42 5.64 -10.44 6.78
N THR A 43 4.85 -11.21 7.52
CA THR A 43 3.56 -11.72 7.02
C THR A 43 2.38 -11.07 7.72
N GLN A 44 2.59 -10.43 8.86
CA GLN A 44 1.52 -9.83 9.65
C GLN A 44 1.22 -8.40 9.25
N VAL A 45 2.17 -7.72 8.63
CA VAL A 45 2.03 -6.33 8.27
C VAL A 45 2.95 -6.01 7.09
N SER A 46 2.50 -5.12 6.22
CA SER A 46 3.40 -4.54 5.22
C SER A 46 3.30 -3.02 5.29
N VAL A 47 4.41 -2.36 4.95
CA VAL A 47 4.50 -0.90 4.92
C VAL A 47 5.22 -0.53 3.64
N ALA A 48 4.56 0.30 2.82
CA ALA A 48 5.13 0.71 1.54
C ALA A 48 4.93 2.20 1.34
N HIS A 49 5.93 2.85 0.76
CA HIS A 49 5.83 4.23 0.31
C HIS A 49 5.51 4.22 -1.17
N MET A 50 4.42 4.85 -1.53
CA MET A 50 3.92 4.88 -2.89
C MET A 50 3.98 6.27 -3.46
N THR A 51 4.42 6.38 -4.72
CA THR A 51 4.40 7.61 -5.48
C THR A 51 3.62 7.34 -6.75
N SER A 52 2.47 7.99 -6.89
CA SER A 52 1.58 7.80 -8.03
C SER A 52 1.50 9.10 -8.83
N PRO A 53 1.68 9.04 -10.15
CA PRO A 53 1.61 10.25 -10.97
C PRO A 53 0.16 10.69 -11.20
N GLU A 54 0.03 11.89 -11.74
CA GLU A 54 -1.28 12.38 -12.17
C GLU A 54 -1.90 11.39 -13.16
N GLY A 55 -3.18 11.10 -12.97
CA GLY A 55 -3.92 10.21 -13.86
C GLY A 55 -3.76 8.73 -13.59
N TRP A 56 -3.00 8.36 -12.56
CA TRP A 56 -2.88 6.95 -12.22
C TRP A 56 -4.20 6.43 -11.66
N GLU A 57 -4.59 5.23 -12.10
CA GLU A 57 -5.71 4.51 -11.52
C GLU A 57 -5.48 3.02 -11.65
N GLU A 58 -6.00 2.28 -10.69
CA GLU A 58 -5.88 0.82 -10.68
C GLU A 58 -7.26 0.18 -10.79
N PRO A 59 -7.32 -1.13 -11.08
CA PRO A 59 -8.60 -1.84 -11.02
C PRO A 59 -9.16 -1.82 -9.60
N GLY A 60 -10.47 -1.92 -9.46
CA GLY A 60 -11.08 -2.12 -8.16
C GLY A 60 -10.63 -3.44 -7.54
N GLN A 61 -10.76 -3.55 -6.23
CA GLN A 61 -10.28 -4.72 -5.50
C GLN A 61 -11.09 -4.95 -4.23
N ARG A 62 -11.11 -6.21 -3.76
CA ARG A 62 -11.69 -6.60 -2.46
C ARG A 62 -10.63 -7.34 -1.66
N PRO A 63 -9.70 -6.61 -1.04
CA PRO A 63 -8.59 -7.27 -0.35
C PRO A 63 -9.04 -8.04 0.89
N GLU A 64 -8.30 -9.10 1.21
CA GLU A 64 -8.50 -9.82 2.46
C GLU A 64 -7.77 -9.15 3.62
N PHE A 65 -7.03 -8.09 3.36
CA PHE A 65 -6.31 -7.34 4.40
C PHE A 65 -6.97 -5.98 4.62
N GLU A 66 -6.79 -5.47 5.82
CA GLU A 66 -7.13 -4.08 6.10
C GLU A 66 -6.02 -3.19 5.56
N GLU A 67 -6.36 -2.09 4.95
CA GLU A 67 -5.38 -1.16 4.42
C GLU A 67 -5.57 0.22 5.01
N ILE A 68 -4.48 0.76 5.57
CA ILE A 68 -4.45 2.08 6.20
C ILE A 68 -3.50 2.93 5.38
N THR A 69 -3.97 4.05 4.85
CA THR A 69 -3.18 4.89 3.96
C THR A 69 -3.12 6.32 4.47
N VAL A 70 -1.89 6.82 4.66
CA VAL A 70 -1.64 8.20 5.08
C VAL A 70 -1.07 8.96 3.90
N VAL A 71 -1.72 10.06 3.51
CA VAL A 71 -1.26 10.87 2.40
C VAL A 71 -0.24 11.88 2.89
N LEU A 72 0.95 11.84 2.28
CA LEU A 72 2.05 12.74 2.63
C LEU A 72 2.07 13.98 1.75
N ARG A 73 1.60 13.86 0.50
CA ARG A 73 1.59 14.94 -0.47
C ARG A 73 0.53 14.65 -1.52
N GLY A 74 -0.17 15.68 -1.97
CA GLY A 74 -1.15 15.54 -3.03
C GLY A 74 -2.49 15.01 -2.54
N MET A 75 -3.20 14.29 -3.38
CA MET A 75 -4.53 13.79 -3.06
C MET A 75 -4.72 12.40 -3.65
N LEU A 76 -5.20 11.48 -2.80
CA LEU A 76 -5.57 10.13 -3.20
C LEU A 76 -7.08 10.02 -3.19
N ARG A 77 -7.67 9.65 -4.31
CA ARG A 77 -9.11 9.42 -4.40
C ARG A 77 -9.42 7.96 -4.18
N VAL A 78 -10.36 7.70 -3.29
CA VAL A 78 -10.78 6.34 -2.95
C VAL A 78 -12.24 6.18 -3.33
N GLU A 79 -12.51 5.34 -4.32
CA GLU A 79 -13.88 4.99 -4.69
C GLU A 79 -14.29 3.76 -3.89
N HIS A 80 -15.51 3.74 -3.39
CA HIS A 80 -16.04 2.63 -2.62
C HIS A 80 -17.53 2.50 -2.91
N GLU A 81 -18.17 1.46 -2.37
CA GLU A 81 -19.56 1.18 -2.71
C GLU A 81 -20.52 2.30 -2.29
N GLY A 82 -20.15 3.07 -1.28
CA GLY A 82 -20.98 4.17 -0.81
C GLY A 82 -20.68 5.52 -1.44
N GLY A 83 -19.66 5.61 -2.31
CA GLY A 83 -19.31 6.88 -2.94
C GLY A 83 -17.82 7.07 -3.14
N VAL A 84 -17.36 8.29 -2.90
CA VAL A 84 -15.97 8.69 -3.16
C VAL A 84 -15.44 9.48 -1.96
N LEU A 85 -14.19 9.17 -1.59
CA LEU A 85 -13.46 9.92 -0.57
C LEU A 85 -12.20 10.51 -1.21
N ASP A 86 -11.94 11.79 -0.92
CA ASP A 86 -10.68 12.41 -1.32
C ASP A 86 -9.83 12.57 -0.06
N VAL A 87 -8.67 11.91 -0.05
CA VAL A 87 -7.75 11.93 1.08
C VAL A 87 -6.61 12.85 0.73
N ARG A 88 -6.46 13.93 1.51
CA ARG A 88 -5.48 14.96 1.22
C ARG A 88 -4.30 14.88 2.19
N GLU A 89 -3.28 15.67 1.91
CA GLU A 89 -2.07 15.72 2.72
C GLU A 89 -2.41 15.80 4.21
N GLY A 90 -1.80 14.92 5.00
CA GLY A 90 -2.02 14.88 6.44
C GLY A 90 -3.26 14.10 6.87
N GLN A 91 -4.01 13.55 5.92
CA GLN A 91 -5.20 12.76 6.23
C GLN A 91 -4.94 11.27 6.00
N MET A 92 -5.79 10.45 6.58
CA MET A 92 -5.66 8.99 6.53
C MET A 92 -7.01 8.37 6.19
N VAL A 93 -6.97 7.28 5.42
CA VAL A 93 -8.15 6.48 5.13
C VAL A 93 -7.91 5.05 5.61
N VAL A 94 -8.96 4.43 6.13
CA VAL A 94 -8.94 3.02 6.54
C VAL A 94 -9.94 2.27 5.68
N ALA A 95 -9.45 1.28 4.94
CA ALA A 95 -10.31 0.37 4.19
C ALA A 95 -10.26 -0.99 4.86
N LYS A 96 -11.41 -1.45 5.35
CA LYS A 96 -11.45 -2.72 6.05
C LYS A 96 -11.40 -3.89 5.09
N ALA A 97 -10.93 -5.03 5.58
CA ALA A 97 -10.87 -6.24 4.77
C ALA A 97 -12.26 -6.54 4.19
N GLY A 98 -12.28 -6.92 2.92
CA GLY A 98 -13.51 -7.29 2.23
C GLY A 98 -14.27 -6.16 1.57
N GLU A 99 -13.94 -4.91 1.86
CA GLU A 99 -14.58 -3.78 1.18
C GLU A 99 -14.08 -3.64 -0.24
N TRP A 100 -14.97 -3.32 -1.16
CA TRP A 100 -14.56 -3.00 -2.52
C TRP A 100 -14.04 -1.57 -2.56
N ILE A 101 -12.83 -1.37 -3.09
CA ILE A 101 -12.21 -0.06 -3.20
C ILE A 101 -11.44 0.05 -4.50
N ARG A 102 -11.27 1.29 -4.96
CA ARG A 102 -10.45 1.59 -6.12
C ARG A 102 -9.74 2.91 -5.86
N TYR A 103 -8.41 2.88 -5.99
CA TYR A 103 -7.58 4.06 -5.74
C TYR A 103 -7.18 4.73 -7.04
N ARG A 104 -7.13 6.06 -7.04
CA ARG A 104 -6.62 6.83 -8.16
C ARG A 104 -6.09 8.17 -7.70
N THR A 105 -5.23 8.78 -8.53
CA THR A 105 -4.62 10.08 -8.25
C THR A 105 -4.86 11.01 -9.43
N PRO A 106 -6.10 11.55 -9.57
CA PRO A 106 -6.48 12.31 -10.77
C PRO A 106 -5.94 13.74 -10.80
N GLU A 107 -5.48 14.29 -9.68
CA GLU A 107 -5.10 15.70 -9.64
C GLU A 107 -3.65 15.91 -10.10
N PRO A 108 -3.34 17.12 -10.61
CA PRO A 108 -1.98 17.45 -11.04
C PRO A 108 -0.97 17.19 -9.93
N GLY A 109 0.18 16.62 -10.31
CA GLY A 109 1.23 16.30 -9.38
C GLY A 109 1.07 14.94 -8.70
N GLY A 110 -0.08 14.28 -8.83
CA GLY A 110 -0.28 12.97 -8.23
C GLY A 110 -0.26 13.00 -6.71
N ALA A 111 0.29 11.94 -6.11
CA ALA A 111 0.34 11.83 -4.65
C ALA A 111 1.47 10.93 -4.17
N ASP A 112 1.95 11.23 -2.96
CA ASP A 112 2.83 10.35 -2.18
C ASP A 112 2.07 9.92 -0.93
N TYR A 113 2.14 8.65 -0.61
CA TYR A 113 1.43 8.13 0.55
C TYR A 113 2.09 6.86 1.08
N ILE A 114 1.83 6.58 2.36
CA ILE A 114 2.27 5.36 3.01
C ILE A 114 1.06 4.46 3.14
N ALA A 115 1.18 3.23 2.64
CA ALA A 115 0.13 2.23 2.77
C ALA A 115 0.58 1.12 3.71
N VAL A 116 -0.27 0.81 4.68
CA VAL A 116 -0.03 -0.25 5.66
C VAL A 116 -1.12 -1.29 5.47
N CYS A 117 -0.73 -2.54 5.23
CA CYS A 117 -1.66 -3.66 5.07
C CYS A 117 -1.52 -4.63 6.23
N VAL A 118 -2.64 -5.08 6.78
CA VAL A 118 -2.69 -6.02 7.91
C VAL A 118 -3.73 -7.08 7.61
N PRO A 119 -3.32 -8.34 7.36
CA PRO A 119 -1.94 -8.83 7.23
C PRO A 119 -1.23 -8.25 6.02
N ALA A 120 0.03 -8.60 5.86
CA ALA A 120 0.88 -8.04 4.81
C ALA A 120 0.28 -8.24 3.42
N PHE A 121 0.48 -7.24 2.57
CA PHE A 121 0.04 -7.32 1.17
C PHE A 121 0.55 -8.59 0.50
N SER A 122 -0.32 -9.21 -0.30
CA SER A 122 0.03 -10.35 -1.14
C SER A 122 -0.82 -10.27 -2.42
N PRO A 123 -0.22 -10.53 -3.59
CA PRO A 123 -1.01 -10.62 -4.83
C PRO A 123 -2.10 -11.67 -4.76
N ALA A 124 -1.92 -12.69 -3.92
CA ALA A 124 -2.91 -13.76 -3.79
C ALA A 124 -4.16 -13.33 -3.03
N THR A 125 -4.08 -12.26 -2.24
CA THR A 125 -5.18 -11.86 -1.36
C THR A 125 -5.77 -10.49 -1.69
N VAL A 126 -5.27 -9.82 -2.73
CA VAL A 126 -5.76 -8.48 -3.08
C VAL A 126 -7.06 -8.52 -3.88
N HIS A 127 -7.31 -9.58 -4.61
CA HIS A 127 -8.55 -9.83 -5.39
C HIS A 127 -8.96 -8.64 -6.25
N ARG A 128 -8.12 -8.33 -7.23
CA ARG A 128 -8.42 -7.26 -8.19
C ARG A 128 -9.50 -7.68 -9.15
N ASP A 129 -10.34 -6.73 -9.54
CA ASP A 129 -11.34 -6.96 -10.56
C ASP A 129 -10.64 -7.34 -11.86
N VAL A 130 -11.32 -8.21 -12.63
CA VAL A 130 -10.80 -8.59 -13.94
C VAL A 130 -11.05 -7.43 -14.89
N ASP A 131 -10.01 -7.02 -15.62
CA ASP A 131 -10.18 -5.96 -16.60
C ASP A 131 -11.16 -6.43 -17.67
N SER A 132 -12.09 -5.55 -18.00
CA SER A 132 -13.01 -5.83 -19.09
C SER A 132 -12.25 -5.75 -20.39
N PRO A 133 -12.46 -6.71 -21.28
CA PRO A 133 -11.83 -6.67 -22.59
C PRO A 133 -12.29 -5.47 -23.38
#